data_dafe14dfe5d77b753cf70e013a97bd0e
#
_entry.id   dafe14dfe5d77b753cf70e013a97bd0e
#
_cell.length_a   1.000
_cell.length_b   1.000
_cell.length_c   1.000
_cell.angle_alpha   90.00
_cell.angle_beta   90.00
_cell.angle_gamma   90.00
#
_symmetry.space_group_name_H-M   'P 1'
#
loop_
_entity.id
_entity.type
_entity.pdbx_description
1 polymer ?
#
loop_
_entity_poly.entity_id
_entity_poly.type
_entity_poly.pdbx_seq_one_letter_code
_entity_poly.pdbx_strand_id
1 'polypeptide(L)'
;MSNEQSATPAIADMSEQMKIRLEKRAKFLETAGEAYPVGLLDAEGKRIEPDHIADIRAQYDPKLESGELTAGDETDHVVHVPGRVVFVRNTGKLCFASLQAGTNGDRIQAMLSLNEVGEQSLADWKSLVDLGDHVYVTGRVVVSRRGELSIMVREWRMAAKSIRPMPVLHKDLNEETRVRRRYLDLMVRPEARDLVKK
;
A
#
# COMPACT_ATOMS: atom_id res chain seq x y z
N MET A 1 21.06 10.41 35.82
CA MET A 1 20.13 10.47 34.67
C MET A 1 20.81 9.72 33.53
N SER A 2 20.53 8.44 33.42
CA SER A 2 21.17 7.56 32.44
C SER A 2 20.46 7.69 31.11
N ASN A 3 21.20 8.13 30.12
CA ASN A 3 20.75 8.28 28.73
C ASN A 3 20.74 6.88 28.11
N GLU A 4 19.62 6.17 28.17
CA GLU A 4 19.40 4.96 27.38
C GLU A 4 19.25 5.35 25.91
N GLN A 5 20.37 5.41 25.22
CA GLN A 5 20.40 5.38 23.76
C GLN A 5 19.75 4.06 23.33
N SER A 6 18.58 4.13 22.71
CA SER A 6 17.95 2.99 22.05
C SER A 6 18.86 2.51 20.92
N ALA A 7 19.75 1.56 21.22
CA ALA A 7 20.66 0.98 20.27
C ALA A 7 19.84 0.34 19.12
N THR A 8 20.06 0.79 17.90
CA THR A 8 19.59 0.09 16.71
C THR A 8 20.10 -1.35 16.77
N PRO A 9 19.25 -2.37 16.71
CA PRO A 9 19.71 -3.76 16.80
C PRO A 9 20.75 -4.03 15.73
N ALA A 10 21.84 -4.68 16.08
CA ALA A 10 22.86 -5.10 15.13
C ALA A 10 22.20 -5.96 14.04
N ILE A 11 22.69 -5.87 12.79
CA ILE A 11 22.14 -6.63 11.65
C ILE A 11 22.11 -8.14 11.93
N ALA A 12 23.05 -8.64 12.75
CA ALA A 12 23.11 -10.04 13.17
C ALA A 12 21.85 -10.50 13.96
N ASP A 13 21.21 -9.61 14.72
CA ASP A 13 20.06 -9.93 15.57
C ASP A 13 18.71 -9.76 14.83
N MET A 14 18.75 -9.37 13.55
CA MET A 14 17.52 -9.17 12.75
C MET A 14 17.01 -10.49 12.20
N SER A 15 15.68 -10.61 12.13
CA SER A 15 15.05 -11.74 11.45
C SER A 15 15.45 -11.77 9.96
N GLU A 16 15.46 -12.96 9.36
CA GLU A 16 15.79 -13.13 7.94
C GLU A 16 14.93 -12.24 7.03
N GLN A 17 13.63 -12.14 7.32
CA GLN A 17 12.73 -11.26 6.58
C GLN A 17 13.12 -9.78 6.67
N MET A 18 13.63 -9.33 7.80
CA MET A 18 14.12 -7.94 7.94
C MET A 18 15.38 -7.72 7.11
N LYS A 19 16.29 -8.69 7.05
CA LYS A 19 17.50 -8.62 6.23
C LYS A 19 17.15 -8.50 4.75
N ILE A 20 16.28 -9.39 4.26
CA ILE A 20 15.78 -9.36 2.87
C ILE A 20 15.14 -8.00 2.53
N ARG A 21 14.35 -7.42 3.44
CA ARG A 21 13.72 -6.11 3.22
C ARG A 21 14.72 -4.95 3.21
N LEU A 22 15.80 -5.05 4.00
CA LEU A 22 16.91 -4.09 3.95
C LEU A 22 17.66 -4.16 2.63
N GLU A 23 17.93 -5.37 2.12
CA GLU A 23 18.54 -5.58 0.80
C GLU A 23 17.66 -5.01 -0.32
N LYS A 24 16.36 -5.29 -0.30
CA LYS A 24 15.41 -4.69 -1.25
C LYS A 24 15.37 -3.16 -1.16
N ARG A 25 15.44 -2.61 0.06
CA ARG A 25 15.54 -1.16 0.26
C ARG A 25 16.82 -0.59 -0.37
N ALA A 26 17.97 -1.23 -0.14
CA ALA A 26 19.23 -0.80 -0.73
C ALA A 26 19.16 -0.81 -2.25
N LYS A 27 18.67 -1.92 -2.83
CA LYS A 27 18.45 -2.03 -4.28
C LYS A 27 17.47 -0.99 -4.81
N PHE A 28 16.40 -0.69 -4.09
CA PHE A 28 15.44 0.34 -4.48
C PHE A 28 16.10 1.73 -4.54
N LEU A 29 16.93 2.08 -3.55
CA LEU A 29 17.66 3.35 -3.53
C LEU A 29 18.64 3.50 -4.70
N GLU A 30 19.22 2.39 -5.18
CA GLU A 30 20.15 2.38 -6.32
C GLU A 30 19.43 2.54 -7.66
N THR A 31 18.22 1.97 -7.81
CA THR A 31 17.55 1.82 -9.11
C THR A 31 16.34 2.73 -9.31
N ALA A 32 15.56 2.99 -8.28
CA ALA A 32 14.23 3.59 -8.39
C ALA A 32 14.04 4.85 -7.53
N GLY A 33 15.06 5.31 -6.79
CA GLY A 33 15.04 6.59 -6.09
C GLY A 33 14.84 6.48 -4.58
N GLU A 34 13.95 7.27 -4.01
CA GLU A 34 13.81 7.43 -2.55
C GLU A 34 12.89 6.38 -1.94
N ALA A 35 13.35 5.72 -0.87
CA ALA A 35 12.54 4.77 -0.10
C ALA A 35 11.58 5.47 0.91
N TYR A 36 11.79 6.75 1.18
CA TYR A 36 11.03 7.58 2.12
C TYR A 36 10.91 9.03 1.63
N PRO A 37 10.21 9.29 0.53
CA PRO A 37 10.03 10.65 0.00
C PRO A 37 9.21 11.51 0.98
N VAL A 38 9.49 12.81 1.00
CA VAL A 38 8.78 13.79 1.85
C VAL A 38 7.36 14.06 1.35
N GLY A 39 7.05 13.71 0.13
CA GLY A 39 5.73 13.86 -0.47
C GLY A 39 5.68 13.38 -1.91
N LEU A 40 4.50 13.38 -2.48
CA LEU A 40 4.33 13.11 -3.89
C LEU A 40 4.47 14.43 -4.66
N LEU A 41 5.43 14.48 -5.59
CA LEU A 41 5.66 15.64 -6.44
C LEU A 41 5.37 15.27 -7.91
N ASP A 42 4.81 16.20 -8.66
CA ASP A 42 4.71 16.08 -10.12
C ASP A 42 6.07 16.31 -10.83
N ALA A 43 6.06 16.30 -12.15
CA ALA A 43 7.27 16.50 -12.95
C ALA A 43 7.87 17.91 -12.79
N GLU A 44 7.06 18.88 -12.40
CA GLU A 44 7.43 20.27 -12.15
C GLU A 44 7.89 20.50 -10.69
N GLY A 45 7.87 19.47 -9.85
CA GLY A 45 8.24 19.55 -8.43
C GLY A 45 7.15 20.12 -7.52
N LYS A 46 5.92 20.28 -8.01
CA LYS A 46 4.78 20.71 -7.24
C LYS A 46 4.17 19.52 -6.49
N ARG A 47 3.74 19.76 -5.25
CA ARG A 47 3.10 18.73 -4.44
C ARG A 47 1.74 18.32 -5.03
N ILE A 48 1.56 17.03 -5.22
CA ILE A 48 0.29 16.42 -5.59
C ILE A 48 -0.49 16.15 -4.30
N GLU A 49 -1.71 16.67 -4.22
CA GLU A 49 -2.62 16.31 -3.12
C GLU A 49 -3.19 14.92 -3.38
N PRO A 50 -3.12 14.02 -2.39
CA PRO A 50 -3.60 12.66 -2.55
C PRO A 50 -5.12 12.57 -2.48
N ASP A 51 -5.67 11.67 -3.28
CA ASP A 51 -7.08 11.27 -3.18
C ASP A 51 -7.30 10.26 -2.05
N HIS A 52 -8.40 10.39 -1.32
CA HIS A 52 -8.73 9.45 -0.27
C HIS A 52 -9.55 8.26 -0.80
N ILE A 53 -9.18 7.06 -0.39
CA ILE A 53 -9.91 5.83 -0.78
C ILE A 53 -11.40 5.93 -0.41
N ALA A 54 -11.71 6.50 0.75
CA ALA A 54 -13.09 6.67 1.21
C ALA A 54 -13.92 7.54 0.25
N ASP A 55 -13.34 8.63 -0.28
CA ASP A 55 -14.04 9.53 -1.19
C ASP A 55 -14.25 8.87 -2.56
N ILE A 56 -13.25 8.14 -3.06
CA ILE A 56 -13.38 7.35 -4.28
C ILE A 56 -14.50 6.32 -4.13
N ARG A 57 -14.53 5.59 -3.02
CA ARG A 57 -15.60 4.62 -2.75
C ARG A 57 -16.97 5.28 -2.64
N ALA A 58 -17.06 6.39 -1.89
CA ALA A 58 -18.33 7.13 -1.76
C ALA A 58 -18.88 7.60 -3.11
N GLN A 59 -18.00 7.93 -4.05
CA GLN A 59 -18.39 8.35 -5.41
C GLN A 59 -18.80 7.18 -6.31
N TYR A 60 -18.14 6.02 -6.20
CA TYR A 60 -18.26 4.93 -7.18
C TYR A 60 -19.02 3.70 -6.68
N ASP A 61 -19.02 3.39 -5.38
CA ASP A 61 -19.76 2.24 -4.85
C ASP A 61 -21.27 2.34 -5.16
N PRO A 62 -21.94 3.52 -5.04
CA PRO A 62 -23.35 3.64 -5.44
C PRO A 62 -23.59 3.40 -6.93
N LYS A 63 -22.64 3.73 -7.80
CA LYS A 63 -22.73 3.49 -9.25
C LYS A 63 -22.60 2.02 -9.60
N LEU A 64 -21.78 1.28 -8.84
CA LEU A 64 -21.70 -0.18 -8.95
C LEU A 64 -23.00 -0.85 -8.47
N GLU A 65 -23.54 -0.40 -7.33
CA GLU A 65 -24.76 -0.94 -6.75
C GLU A 65 -26.00 -0.69 -7.64
N SER A 66 -26.05 0.48 -8.30
CA SER A 66 -27.14 0.82 -9.24
C SER A 66 -27.00 0.17 -10.61
N GLY A 67 -25.84 -0.41 -10.93
CA GLY A 67 -25.54 -0.95 -12.26
C GLY A 67 -25.21 0.13 -13.31
N GLU A 68 -24.98 1.39 -12.90
CA GLU A 68 -24.46 2.45 -13.77
C GLU A 68 -23.03 2.13 -14.25
N LEU A 69 -22.24 1.48 -13.38
CA LEU A 69 -20.95 0.90 -13.72
C LEU A 69 -20.99 -0.62 -13.54
N THR A 70 -20.39 -1.32 -14.48
CA THR A 70 -20.38 -2.78 -14.53
C THR A 70 -18.96 -3.33 -14.70
N ALA A 71 -18.82 -4.65 -14.57
CA ALA A 71 -17.54 -5.33 -14.72
C ALA A 71 -16.88 -5.06 -16.07
N GLY A 72 -15.67 -4.54 -16.04
CA GLY A 72 -14.88 -4.19 -17.21
C GLY A 72 -14.97 -2.72 -17.63
N ASP A 73 -15.82 -1.91 -16.98
CA ASP A 73 -15.94 -0.50 -17.30
C ASP A 73 -14.70 0.28 -16.82
N GLU A 74 -14.31 1.26 -17.61
CA GLU A 74 -13.22 2.20 -17.34
C GLU A 74 -13.76 3.63 -17.29
N THR A 75 -13.18 4.44 -16.43
CA THR A 75 -13.49 5.88 -16.35
C THR A 75 -12.26 6.71 -16.75
N ASP A 76 -12.47 7.99 -17.08
CA ASP A 76 -11.39 8.94 -17.33
C ASP A 76 -10.86 9.60 -16.03
N HIS A 77 -11.44 9.23 -14.88
CA HIS A 77 -11.05 9.80 -13.59
C HIS A 77 -9.70 9.27 -13.15
N VAL A 78 -8.69 10.10 -13.21
CA VAL A 78 -7.33 9.80 -12.72
C VAL A 78 -7.23 10.21 -11.26
N VAL A 79 -6.71 9.31 -10.43
CA VAL A 79 -6.55 9.47 -8.99
C VAL A 79 -5.11 9.22 -8.55
N HIS A 80 -4.71 9.85 -7.45
CA HIS A 80 -3.39 9.73 -6.81
C HIS A 80 -3.57 9.17 -5.40
N VAL A 81 -3.44 7.86 -5.24
CA VAL A 81 -3.82 7.18 -4.00
C VAL A 81 -2.60 6.68 -3.23
N PRO A 82 -2.35 7.21 -2.02
CA PRO A 82 -1.41 6.60 -1.08
C PRO A 82 -2.09 5.43 -0.37
N GLY A 83 -1.33 4.36 -0.14
CA GLY A 83 -1.87 3.25 0.64
C GLY A 83 -0.83 2.26 1.10
N ARG A 84 -1.15 1.55 2.18
CA ARG A 84 -0.38 0.41 2.65
C ARG A 84 -0.74 -0.81 1.83
N VAL A 85 0.26 -1.49 1.27
CA VAL A 85 0.08 -2.77 0.58
C VAL A 85 -0.25 -3.86 1.59
N VAL A 86 -1.48 -4.36 1.57
CA VAL A 86 -1.97 -5.38 2.52
C VAL A 86 -2.20 -6.74 1.87
N PHE A 87 -2.22 -6.79 0.55
CA PHE A 87 -2.34 -8.01 -0.24
C PHE A 87 -1.67 -7.82 -1.60
N VAL A 88 -1.02 -8.87 -2.12
CA VAL A 88 -0.44 -8.90 -3.48
C VAL A 88 -0.70 -10.25 -4.11
N ARG A 89 -1.13 -10.24 -5.38
CA ARG A 89 -1.25 -11.43 -6.21
C ARG A 89 -0.66 -11.17 -7.59
N ASN A 90 0.39 -11.89 -7.92
CA ASN A 90 1.08 -11.82 -9.21
C ASN A 90 0.49 -12.85 -10.18
N THR A 91 0.11 -12.42 -11.39
CA THR A 91 -0.45 -13.26 -12.45
C THR A 91 0.25 -12.98 -13.77
N GLY A 92 1.57 -13.24 -13.84
CA GLY A 92 2.36 -12.99 -15.06
C GLY A 92 2.40 -11.51 -15.45
N LYS A 93 1.66 -11.10 -16.48
CA LYS A 93 1.63 -9.73 -17.02
C LYS A 93 0.77 -8.74 -16.22
N LEU A 94 0.11 -9.20 -15.16
CA LEU A 94 -0.77 -8.39 -14.33
C LEU A 94 -0.49 -8.68 -12.85
N CYS A 95 -0.39 -7.66 -12.04
CA CYS A 95 -0.31 -7.76 -10.59
C CYS A 95 -1.52 -7.07 -9.97
N PHE A 96 -2.12 -7.70 -8.97
CA PHE A 96 -3.16 -7.12 -8.13
C PHE A 96 -2.60 -6.84 -6.76
N ALA A 97 -2.88 -5.66 -6.23
CA ALA A 97 -2.57 -5.31 -4.86
C ALA A 97 -3.80 -4.72 -4.19
N SER A 98 -3.99 -4.98 -2.90
CA SER A 98 -4.97 -4.24 -2.10
C SER A 98 -4.23 -3.18 -1.31
N LEU A 99 -4.63 -1.93 -1.51
CA LEU A 99 -4.11 -0.76 -0.79
C LEU A 99 -5.09 -0.40 0.32
N GLN A 100 -4.55 -0.13 1.51
CA GLN A 100 -5.32 0.28 2.67
C GLN A 100 -4.85 1.65 3.15
N ALA A 101 -5.79 2.57 3.36
CA ALA A 101 -5.53 3.91 3.89
C ALA A 101 -6.69 4.41 4.76
N GLY A 102 -6.51 5.61 5.33
CA GLY A 102 -7.52 6.25 6.15
C GLY A 102 -7.66 5.66 7.55
N THR A 103 -8.39 6.38 8.39
CA THR A 103 -8.64 6.00 9.79
C THR A 103 -9.56 4.80 9.92
N ASN A 104 -10.42 4.56 8.92
CA ASN A 104 -11.32 3.40 8.87
C ASN A 104 -10.63 2.14 8.33
N GLY A 105 -9.44 2.31 7.70
CA GLY A 105 -8.76 1.21 7.02
C GLY A 105 -9.43 0.84 5.71
N ASP A 106 -9.94 1.86 4.99
CA ASP A 106 -10.57 1.71 3.69
C ASP A 106 -9.61 1.06 2.70
N ARG A 107 -10.14 0.23 1.81
CA ARG A 107 -9.34 -0.54 0.86
C ARG A 107 -9.81 -0.30 -0.56
N ILE A 108 -8.83 -0.32 -1.48
CA ILE A 108 -9.09 -0.31 -2.92
C ILE A 108 -8.11 -1.25 -3.61
N GLN A 109 -8.54 -1.88 -4.69
CA GLN A 109 -7.69 -2.72 -5.51
C GLN A 109 -6.86 -1.86 -6.45
N ALA A 110 -5.55 -2.10 -6.52
CA ALA A 110 -4.65 -1.58 -7.54
C ALA A 110 -4.32 -2.69 -8.54
N MET A 111 -4.43 -2.41 -9.82
CA MET A 111 -4.13 -3.31 -10.93
C MET A 111 -2.94 -2.76 -11.70
N LEU A 112 -1.80 -3.46 -11.65
CA LEU A 112 -0.59 -3.09 -12.37
C LEU A 112 -0.45 -4.01 -13.59
N SER A 113 -0.80 -3.49 -14.77
CA SER A 113 -0.70 -4.21 -16.04
C SER A 113 0.62 -3.87 -16.73
N LEU A 114 1.26 -4.88 -17.34
CA LEU A 114 2.46 -4.70 -18.15
C LEU A 114 2.30 -3.60 -19.21
N ASN A 115 1.10 -3.53 -19.83
CA ASN A 115 0.82 -2.57 -20.89
C ASN A 115 0.69 -1.11 -20.38
N GLU A 116 0.31 -0.92 -19.12
CA GLU A 116 0.09 0.40 -18.52
C GLU A 116 1.36 0.92 -17.81
N VAL A 117 2.00 0.09 -16.99
CA VAL A 117 3.16 0.52 -16.18
C VAL A 117 4.51 0.25 -16.86
N GLY A 118 4.56 -0.57 -17.90
CA GLY A 118 5.77 -1.00 -18.55
C GLY A 118 6.49 -2.17 -17.85
N GLU A 119 7.42 -2.80 -18.57
CA GLU A 119 8.08 -4.03 -18.14
C GLU A 119 8.95 -3.82 -16.89
N GLN A 120 9.82 -2.81 -16.92
CA GLN A 120 10.73 -2.52 -15.82
C GLN A 120 9.97 -2.16 -14.55
N SER A 121 8.98 -1.28 -14.63
CA SER A 121 8.19 -0.83 -13.49
C SER A 121 7.39 -1.98 -12.87
N LEU A 122 6.84 -2.90 -13.68
CA LEU A 122 6.16 -4.09 -13.18
C LEU A 122 7.14 -5.08 -12.53
N ALA A 123 8.35 -5.23 -13.06
CA ALA A 123 9.41 -6.07 -12.49
C ALA A 123 9.88 -5.51 -11.14
N ASP A 124 10.08 -4.20 -11.06
CA ASP A 124 10.46 -3.50 -9.82
C ASP A 124 9.38 -3.63 -8.75
N TRP A 125 8.09 -3.45 -9.11
CA TRP A 125 6.99 -3.71 -8.20
C TRP A 125 7.07 -5.12 -7.60
N LYS A 126 7.18 -6.14 -8.45
CA LYS A 126 7.19 -7.55 -8.02
C LYS A 126 8.39 -7.93 -7.16
N SER A 127 9.54 -7.32 -7.43
CA SER A 127 10.79 -7.66 -6.74
C SER A 127 11.04 -6.84 -5.48
N LEU A 128 10.59 -5.59 -5.43
CA LEU A 128 10.97 -4.63 -4.39
C LEU A 128 9.85 -4.29 -3.41
N VAL A 129 8.57 -4.42 -3.82
CA VAL A 129 7.42 -4.10 -2.96
C VAL A 129 7.02 -5.32 -2.12
N ASP A 130 6.87 -5.10 -0.83
CA ASP A 130 6.46 -6.11 0.16
C ASP A 130 5.14 -5.72 0.85
N LEU A 131 4.49 -6.70 1.45
CA LEU A 131 3.35 -6.45 2.34
C LEU A 131 3.77 -5.54 3.50
N GLY A 132 3.01 -4.48 3.71
CA GLY A 132 3.29 -3.46 4.72
C GLY A 132 3.94 -2.20 4.16
N ASP A 133 4.52 -2.22 2.97
CA ASP A 133 5.03 -1.01 2.33
C ASP A 133 3.91 -0.01 2.08
N HIS A 134 4.24 1.27 2.19
CA HIS A 134 3.38 2.33 1.71
C HIS A 134 3.82 2.75 0.31
N VAL A 135 2.87 2.85 -0.57
CA VAL A 135 3.08 3.26 -1.96
C VAL A 135 2.13 4.39 -2.33
N TYR A 136 2.52 5.18 -3.32
CA TYR A 136 1.62 6.01 -4.10
C TYR A 136 1.35 5.32 -5.42
N VAL A 137 0.09 5.27 -5.84
CA VAL A 137 -0.31 4.83 -7.16
C VAL A 137 -1.07 5.94 -7.87
N THR A 138 -0.74 6.17 -9.12
CA THR A 138 -1.46 7.09 -10.01
C THR A 138 -2.09 6.26 -11.11
N GLY A 139 -3.40 6.40 -11.33
CA GLY A 139 -4.10 5.65 -12.36
C GLY A 139 -5.57 6.00 -12.49
N ARG A 140 -6.23 5.36 -13.43
CA ARG A 140 -7.67 5.55 -13.69
C ARG A 140 -8.51 4.68 -12.76
N VAL A 141 -9.64 5.20 -12.34
CA VAL A 141 -10.66 4.40 -11.67
C VAL A 141 -11.32 3.48 -12.69
N VAL A 142 -11.37 2.19 -12.41
CA VAL A 142 -11.95 1.16 -13.28
C VAL A 142 -12.73 0.13 -12.46
N VAL A 143 -13.58 -0.64 -13.14
CA VAL A 143 -14.19 -1.83 -12.55
C VAL A 143 -13.51 -3.06 -13.11
N SER A 144 -12.92 -3.89 -12.25
CA SER A 144 -12.26 -5.11 -12.69
C SER A 144 -13.24 -6.07 -13.38
N ARG A 145 -12.74 -7.03 -14.16
CA ARG A 145 -13.59 -8.06 -14.79
C ARG A 145 -14.41 -8.90 -13.80
N ARG A 146 -14.10 -8.82 -12.51
CA ARG A 146 -14.84 -9.48 -11.42
C ARG A 146 -15.79 -8.55 -10.70
N GLY A 147 -15.97 -7.31 -11.18
CA GLY A 147 -16.88 -6.32 -10.59
C GLY A 147 -16.28 -5.57 -9.39
N GLU A 148 -14.96 -5.64 -9.14
CA GLU A 148 -14.35 -4.93 -8.01
C GLU A 148 -13.86 -3.54 -8.44
N LEU A 149 -14.21 -2.50 -7.66
CA LEU A 149 -13.69 -1.15 -7.84
C LEU A 149 -12.17 -1.14 -7.71
N SER A 150 -11.49 -0.64 -8.72
CA SER A 150 -10.04 -0.77 -8.86
C SER A 150 -9.42 0.49 -9.43
N ILE A 151 -8.12 0.63 -9.24
CA ILE A 151 -7.31 1.63 -9.94
C ILE A 151 -6.46 0.89 -10.97
N MET A 152 -6.60 1.21 -12.25
CA MET A 152 -5.67 0.79 -13.30
C MET A 152 -4.44 1.68 -13.23
N VAL A 153 -3.38 1.17 -12.62
CA VAL A 153 -2.17 1.92 -12.31
C VAL A 153 -1.37 2.19 -13.57
N ARG A 154 -0.97 3.46 -13.77
CA ARG A 154 -0.03 3.92 -14.80
C ARG A 154 1.36 4.18 -14.22
N GLU A 155 1.40 4.67 -12.99
CA GLU A 155 2.64 4.98 -12.27
C GLU A 155 2.50 4.60 -10.80
N TRP A 156 3.60 4.15 -10.20
CA TRP A 156 3.68 3.94 -8.78
C TRP A 156 5.02 4.44 -8.23
N ARG A 157 5.02 4.84 -6.98
CA ARG A 157 6.23 5.27 -6.23
C ARG A 157 6.20 4.71 -4.82
N MET A 158 7.37 4.44 -4.26
CA MET A 158 7.49 4.09 -2.86
C MET A 158 7.23 5.33 -2.00
N ALA A 159 6.32 5.22 -1.01
CA ALA A 159 6.10 6.26 -0.01
C ALA A 159 6.86 5.95 1.30
N ALA A 160 6.87 4.68 1.72
CA ALA A 160 7.69 4.23 2.84
C ALA A 160 7.93 2.72 2.78
N LYS A 161 9.20 2.33 2.76
CA LYS A 161 9.61 0.91 2.83
C LYS A 161 9.47 0.38 4.24
N SER A 162 8.65 -0.64 4.43
CA SER A 162 8.45 -1.32 5.71
C SER A 162 9.55 -2.36 5.95
N ILE A 163 10.45 -2.09 6.86
CA ILE A 163 11.54 -3.03 7.20
C ILE A 163 11.04 -4.18 8.08
N ARG A 164 10.11 -3.90 8.99
CA ARG A 164 9.50 -4.94 9.82
C ARG A 164 8.32 -5.58 9.10
N PRO A 165 8.23 -6.93 9.04
CA PRO A 165 7.09 -7.61 8.46
C PRO A 165 5.79 -7.23 9.17
N MET A 166 4.72 -7.08 8.40
CA MET A 166 3.38 -6.95 8.97
C MET A 166 2.92 -8.25 9.62
N PRO A 167 2.08 -8.17 10.67
CA PRO A 167 1.33 -9.33 11.14
C PRO A 167 0.45 -9.89 10.04
N VAL A 168 0.17 -11.18 10.12
CA VAL A 168 -0.78 -11.84 9.20
C VAL A 168 -2.18 -11.34 9.52
N LEU A 169 -2.81 -10.63 8.57
CA LEU A 169 -4.07 -9.90 8.78
C LEU A 169 -5.28 -10.77 9.14
N HIS A 170 -5.24 -12.07 8.80
CA HIS A 170 -6.33 -13.02 9.08
C HIS A 170 -6.04 -13.92 10.30
N LYS A 171 -4.97 -13.61 11.06
CA LYS A 171 -4.60 -14.34 12.27
C LYS A 171 -4.65 -13.41 13.46
N ASP A 172 -5.39 -13.82 14.48
CA ASP A 172 -5.47 -13.06 15.72
C ASP A 172 -4.10 -12.94 16.39
N LEU A 173 -3.80 -11.72 16.83
CA LEU A 173 -2.64 -11.47 17.68
C LEU A 173 -2.92 -12.00 19.08
N ASN A 174 -1.92 -12.62 19.71
CA ASN A 174 -2.04 -12.99 21.11
C ASN A 174 -2.20 -11.74 21.99
N GLU A 175 -2.79 -11.94 23.19
CA GLU A 175 -3.13 -10.83 24.09
C GLU A 175 -1.90 -10.03 24.53
N GLU A 176 -0.79 -10.67 24.81
CA GLU A 176 0.46 -10.00 25.16
C GLU A 176 0.95 -9.08 24.04
N THR A 177 0.94 -9.53 22.79
CA THR A 177 1.31 -8.72 21.64
C THR A 177 0.36 -7.55 21.45
N ARG A 178 -0.95 -7.75 21.66
CA ARG A 178 -1.97 -6.70 21.56
C ARG A 178 -1.76 -5.58 22.57
N VAL A 179 -1.37 -5.93 23.79
CA VAL A 179 -1.10 -4.96 24.86
C VAL A 179 0.24 -4.28 24.66
N ARG A 180 1.32 -5.06 24.48
CA ARG A 180 2.69 -4.52 24.38
C ARG A 180 2.99 -3.82 23.05
N ARG A 181 2.31 -4.21 21.97
CA ARG A 181 2.49 -3.66 20.63
C ARG A 181 1.17 -3.17 20.07
N ARG A 182 0.55 -2.22 20.77
CA ARG A 182 -0.76 -1.67 20.45
C ARG A 182 -0.88 -1.23 18.99
N TYR A 183 0.20 -0.69 18.40
CA TYR A 183 0.23 -0.31 16.99
C TYR A 183 -0.06 -1.47 16.02
N LEU A 184 0.34 -2.71 16.34
CA LEU A 184 0.01 -3.88 15.53
C LEU A 184 -1.49 -4.23 15.64
N ASP A 185 -2.04 -4.12 16.84
CA ASP A 185 -3.47 -4.34 17.07
C ASP A 185 -4.32 -3.34 16.26
N LEU A 186 -3.92 -2.06 16.24
CA LEU A 186 -4.56 -1.03 15.42
C LEU A 186 -4.44 -1.27 13.90
N MET A 187 -3.37 -1.92 13.45
CA MET A 187 -3.20 -2.27 12.02
C MET A 187 -4.17 -3.36 11.57
N VAL A 188 -4.38 -4.39 12.41
CA VAL A 188 -5.08 -5.62 11.99
C VAL A 188 -6.54 -5.68 12.41
N ARG A 189 -6.92 -5.00 13.52
CA ARG A 189 -8.26 -5.10 14.10
C ARG A 189 -9.07 -3.82 13.96
N PRO A 190 -10.21 -3.88 13.24
CA PRO A 190 -11.14 -2.73 13.15
C PRO A 190 -11.64 -2.28 14.51
N GLU A 191 -12.01 -3.21 15.40
CA GLU A 191 -12.53 -2.92 16.73
C GLU A 191 -11.54 -2.15 17.60
N ALA A 192 -10.23 -2.43 17.44
CA ALA A 192 -9.19 -1.70 18.13
C ALA A 192 -9.11 -0.23 17.67
N ARG A 193 -9.30 0.01 16.38
CA ARG A 193 -9.36 1.38 15.82
C ARG A 193 -10.59 2.14 16.30
N ASP A 194 -11.75 1.47 16.32
CA ASP A 194 -13.01 2.09 16.73
C ASP A 194 -13.01 2.53 18.20
N LEU A 195 -12.27 1.81 19.06
CA LEU A 195 -12.07 2.20 20.45
C LEU A 195 -11.25 3.49 20.61
N VAL A 196 -10.36 3.80 19.67
CA VAL A 196 -9.49 4.99 19.72
C VAL A 196 -10.20 6.22 19.13
N LYS A 197 -11.24 6.03 18.29
CA LYS A 197 -12.03 7.11 17.69
C LYS A 197 -13.06 7.72 18.63
N LYS A 198 -13.36 7.07 19.75
CA LYS A 198 -14.29 7.55 20.78
C LYS A 198 -13.59 8.48 21.76
#